data_14c1e6cc08336e851283ef4e2dc02861
#
_entry.id   14c1e6cc08336e851283ef4e2dc02861
#
_cell.length_a   1.000
_cell.length_b   1.000
_cell.length_c   1.000
_cell.angle_alpha   90.00
_cell.angle_beta   90.00
_cell.angle_gamma   90.00
#
_symmetry.space_group_name_H-M   'P 1'
#
loop_
_entity.id
_entity.type
_entity.pdbx_description
1 polymer ?
#
loop_
_entity_poly.entity_id
_entity_poly.type
_entity_poly.pdbx_seq_one_letter_code
_entity_poly.pdbx_strand_id
1 'polypeptide(L)'
;FREAMKDSVIRYGEDIDFKEECWERFAKSLYYRPGNAREASYYSSLDEDLKEIGKRHGSDSRNIFYLSTPPSLYLPIIENLNSSGLAVKRRSDEPAWPRVVVEKPFGHDLKSALVLDEKIHAVLNEHQVYRIDHYLGKETVQNIMCFRFANSIFEPLWNNNYIDHVQITNAETLGVEERGAYYEEAGALKDMIQNHLMQLVALVAMEPPNSLSAEATRDERTKVLKAVRRFDPNKVDSYAVRGQYDAGYVLGNEAIRYRDEEKVASDSNTETFAALKLEIDNWRWAGVPFYIRSGKRLEKRITEIAVHFKAPPHKLFSNMANTGLRSIMADSSPNVLVMKIQPDQGISLKFATKQPGPTTQLRALTMDFKYGTAFGDHTPSAYERLILDSLIGDPSLFARSDFVETSWSLLTPVIEHWPAVSPETKSASDNSIVQGPFPNYEAGSWGPEASNTLIGSTGHSWRIL
;
A
#
# COMPACT_ATOMS: atom_id res chain seq x y z
N PHE A 1 13.20 26.41 18.15
CA PHE A 1 13.06 25.04 17.67
C PHE A 1 12.28 24.16 18.64
N ARG A 2 12.73 23.97 19.90
CA ARG A 2 12.07 23.09 20.86
C ARG A 2 10.63 23.49 21.16
N GLU A 3 10.33 24.79 21.25
CA GLU A 3 8.96 25.29 21.42
C GLU A 3 8.08 24.94 20.22
N ALA A 4 8.55 25.17 19.00
CA ALA A 4 7.81 24.81 17.78
C ALA A 4 7.55 23.28 17.70
N MET A 5 8.50 22.47 18.16
CA MET A 5 8.29 21.00 18.24
C MET A 5 7.25 20.64 19.32
N LYS A 6 7.26 21.34 20.47
CA LYS A 6 6.25 21.16 21.51
C LYS A 6 4.84 21.45 20.99
N ASP A 7 4.68 22.61 20.33
CA ASP A 7 3.40 23.01 19.75
C ASP A 7 2.92 22.00 18.72
N SER A 8 3.84 21.47 17.90
CA SER A 8 3.51 20.42 16.92
C SER A 8 3.06 19.12 17.59
N VAL A 9 3.73 18.69 18.66
CA VAL A 9 3.33 17.48 19.42
C VAL A 9 1.94 17.67 20.04
N ILE A 10 1.68 18.84 20.65
CA ILE A 10 0.37 19.15 21.24
C ILE A 10 -0.73 19.20 20.17
N ARG A 11 -0.42 19.78 19.01
CA ARG A 11 -1.41 20.01 17.96
C ARG A 11 -1.72 18.77 17.11
N TYR A 12 -0.73 17.92 16.85
CA TYR A 12 -0.81 16.80 15.90
C TYR A 12 -0.58 15.44 16.52
N GLY A 13 -0.24 15.38 17.81
CA GLY A 13 -0.06 14.11 18.52
C GLY A 13 -1.41 13.52 18.89
N GLU A 14 -2.05 12.86 17.92
CA GLU A 14 -3.25 12.05 18.17
C GLU A 14 -2.88 10.96 19.21
N ASP A 15 -3.74 10.78 20.22
CA ASP A 15 -3.59 9.78 21.28
C ASP A 15 -2.38 9.96 22.24
N ILE A 16 -1.68 11.09 22.23
CA ILE A 16 -0.63 11.37 23.19
C ILE A 16 -1.21 12.03 24.45
N ASP A 17 -1.15 11.33 25.58
CA ASP A 17 -1.33 11.95 26.90
C ASP A 17 -0.13 12.87 27.20
N PHE A 18 -0.19 14.10 26.67
CA PHE A 18 0.91 15.06 26.80
C PHE A 18 1.16 15.43 28.26
N LYS A 19 2.37 15.17 28.76
CA LYS A 19 2.85 15.54 30.10
C LYS A 19 4.05 16.46 30.01
N GLU A 20 3.96 17.64 30.60
CA GLU A 20 5.03 18.64 30.61
C GLU A 20 6.37 18.09 31.09
N GLU A 21 6.36 17.32 32.18
CA GLU A 21 7.59 16.72 32.75
C GLU A 21 8.27 15.74 31.74
N CYS A 22 7.47 14.97 31.00
CA CYS A 22 7.98 14.07 29.97
C CYS A 22 8.58 14.86 28.81
N TRP A 23 7.90 15.94 28.40
CA TRP A 23 8.39 16.83 27.35
C TRP A 23 9.69 17.50 27.75
N GLU A 24 9.79 18.09 28.94
CA GLU A 24 11.00 18.76 29.41
C GLU A 24 12.23 17.84 29.44
N ARG A 25 12.02 16.57 29.80
CA ARG A 25 13.07 15.54 29.79
C ARG A 25 13.46 15.21 28.33
N PHE A 26 12.49 14.97 27.46
CA PHE A 26 12.70 14.63 26.06
C PHE A 26 13.35 15.76 25.29
N ALA A 27 12.89 17.01 25.48
CA ALA A 27 13.38 18.18 24.79
C ALA A 27 14.89 18.46 25.03
N LYS A 28 15.44 17.98 26.13
CA LYS A 28 16.90 18.06 26.39
C LYS A 28 17.74 17.26 25.40
N SER A 29 17.15 16.21 24.80
CA SER A 29 17.78 15.36 23.79
C SER A 29 17.59 15.90 22.35
N LEU A 30 16.78 16.95 22.17
CA LEU A 30 16.55 17.54 20.86
C LEU A 30 17.60 18.60 20.53
N TYR A 31 18.29 18.41 19.43
CA TYR A 31 19.27 19.33 18.88
C TYR A 31 18.81 19.81 17.50
N TYR A 32 19.15 21.02 17.14
CA TYR A 32 18.85 21.59 15.84
C TYR A 32 20.09 22.21 15.23
N ARG A 33 20.39 21.83 14.00
CA ARG A 33 21.48 22.43 13.21
C ARG A 33 20.91 22.91 11.88
N PRO A 34 20.90 24.23 11.61
CA PRO A 34 20.55 24.74 10.30
C PRO A 34 21.69 24.45 9.33
N GLY A 35 21.34 24.18 8.06
CA GLY A 35 22.34 23.93 7.03
C GLY A 35 21.72 23.56 5.68
N ASN A 36 22.58 23.53 4.67
CA ASN A 36 22.20 23.12 3.33
C ASN A 36 22.66 21.69 3.07
N ALA A 37 21.72 20.79 2.84
CA ALA A 37 21.98 19.37 2.62
C ALA A 37 22.85 19.08 1.36
N ARG A 38 23.04 20.06 0.49
CA ARG A 38 23.90 19.93 -0.72
C ARG A 38 25.35 20.33 -0.47
N GLU A 39 25.66 20.93 0.68
CA GLU A 39 27.00 21.45 0.98
C GLU A 39 27.82 20.44 1.79
N ALA A 40 28.95 19.99 1.24
CA ALA A 40 29.84 19.03 1.90
C ALA A 40 30.37 19.52 3.26
N SER A 41 30.64 20.82 3.40
CA SER A 41 31.10 21.45 4.65
C SER A 41 30.12 21.28 5.81
N TYR A 42 28.84 21.23 5.53
CA TYR A 42 27.80 20.97 6.53
C TYR A 42 28.01 19.61 7.23
N TYR A 43 28.39 18.57 6.48
CA TYR A 43 28.53 17.22 7.03
C TYR A 43 29.79 17.05 7.87
N SER A 44 30.87 17.75 7.57
CA SER A 44 32.06 17.77 8.43
C SER A 44 31.75 18.35 9.80
N SER A 45 31.01 19.45 9.83
CA SER A 45 30.58 20.07 11.08
C SER A 45 29.52 19.22 11.81
N LEU A 46 28.64 18.51 11.06
CA LEU A 46 27.67 17.57 11.63
C LEU A 46 28.38 16.41 12.36
N ASP A 47 29.47 15.89 11.78
CA ASP A 47 30.28 14.84 12.40
C ASP A 47 30.88 15.29 13.74
N GLU A 48 31.37 16.53 13.81
CA GLU A 48 31.87 17.10 15.07
C GLU A 48 30.77 17.17 16.14
N ASP A 49 29.59 17.70 15.76
CA ASP A 49 28.44 17.79 16.65
C ASP A 49 27.99 16.41 17.15
N LEU A 50 27.88 15.42 16.24
CA LEU A 50 27.48 14.06 16.60
C LEU A 50 28.47 13.40 17.56
N LYS A 51 29.77 13.63 17.39
CA LYS A 51 30.81 13.18 18.32
C LYS A 51 30.69 13.82 19.70
N GLU A 52 30.39 15.13 19.75
CA GLU A 52 30.18 15.83 21.02
C GLU A 52 28.90 15.34 21.73
N ILE A 53 27.80 15.23 20.98
CA ILE A 53 26.53 14.70 21.50
C ILE A 53 26.71 13.26 22.00
N GLY A 54 27.42 12.42 21.22
CA GLY A 54 27.73 11.05 21.59
C GLY A 54 28.49 10.96 22.91
N LYS A 55 29.52 11.79 23.11
CA LYS A 55 30.27 11.89 24.39
C LYS A 55 29.37 12.31 25.55
N ARG A 56 28.49 13.29 25.32
CA ARG A 56 27.55 13.81 26.32
C ARG A 56 26.53 12.78 26.79
N HIS A 57 26.07 11.95 25.91
CA HIS A 57 25.04 10.92 26.19
C HIS A 57 25.60 9.51 26.36
N GLY A 58 26.91 9.31 26.24
CA GLY A 58 27.53 7.99 26.35
C GLY A 58 27.13 7.03 25.23
N SER A 59 26.86 7.55 24.03
CA SER A 59 26.52 6.74 22.85
C SER A 59 27.75 6.42 22.02
N ASP A 60 27.78 5.20 21.42
CA ASP A 60 28.91 4.68 20.64
C ASP A 60 28.89 5.12 19.17
N SER A 61 28.42 6.32 18.84
CA SER A 61 28.34 6.85 17.46
C SER A 61 27.52 5.96 16.51
N ARG A 62 26.54 5.25 17.03
CA ARG A 62 25.57 4.48 16.24
C ARG A 62 24.48 5.42 15.74
N ASN A 63 24.62 5.90 14.52
CA ASN A 63 23.75 6.92 13.94
C ASN A 63 22.69 6.30 13.02
N ILE A 64 21.48 6.85 13.08
CA ILE A 64 20.42 6.65 12.07
C ILE A 64 20.20 7.97 11.38
N PHE A 65 20.30 7.98 10.05
CA PHE A 65 19.98 9.12 9.22
C PHE A 65 18.60 8.94 8.60
N TYR A 66 17.61 9.66 9.13
CA TYR A 66 16.25 9.63 8.61
C TYR A 66 16.03 10.76 7.61
N LEU A 67 15.89 10.39 6.32
CA LEU A 67 15.76 11.31 5.21
C LEU A 67 14.28 11.71 5.00
N SER A 68 13.75 12.52 5.91
CA SER A 68 12.43 13.16 5.75
C SER A 68 12.56 14.44 4.92
N THR A 69 13.05 14.31 3.69
CA THR A 69 13.38 15.41 2.77
C THR A 69 12.78 15.12 1.40
N PRO A 70 12.67 16.14 0.51
CA PRO A 70 12.27 15.87 -0.88
C PRO A 70 13.20 14.86 -1.55
N PRO A 71 12.69 13.99 -2.44
CA PRO A 71 13.46 12.93 -3.10
C PRO A 71 14.70 13.43 -3.86
N SER A 72 14.65 14.67 -4.38
CA SER A 72 15.78 15.32 -5.06
C SER A 72 17.00 15.55 -4.16
N LEU A 73 16.86 15.40 -2.85
CA LEU A 73 17.94 15.52 -1.88
C LEU A 73 18.52 14.18 -1.42
N TYR A 74 17.90 13.05 -1.72
CA TYR A 74 18.37 11.74 -1.23
C TYR A 74 19.82 11.46 -1.67
N LEU A 75 20.09 11.55 -2.96
CA LEU A 75 21.44 11.30 -3.47
C LEU A 75 22.48 12.30 -2.95
N PRO A 76 22.25 13.62 -3.02
CA PRO A 76 23.18 14.58 -2.43
C PRO A 76 23.48 14.31 -0.95
N ILE A 77 22.48 13.95 -0.16
CA ILE A 77 22.68 13.65 1.26
C ILE A 77 23.53 12.39 1.44
N ILE A 78 23.19 11.27 0.74
CA ILE A 78 23.89 10.00 0.87
C ILE A 78 25.34 10.12 0.40
N GLU A 79 25.59 10.79 -0.72
CA GLU A 79 26.95 11.05 -1.24
C GLU A 79 27.79 11.89 -0.24
N ASN A 80 27.19 12.92 0.35
CA ASN A 80 27.87 13.75 1.34
C ASN A 80 28.09 13.04 2.68
N LEU A 81 27.13 12.22 3.14
CA LEU A 81 27.33 11.37 4.32
C LEU A 81 28.49 10.38 4.12
N ASN A 82 28.64 9.84 2.91
CA ASN A 82 29.75 8.96 2.59
C ASN A 82 31.08 9.71 2.56
N SER A 83 31.15 10.83 1.84
CA SER A 83 32.40 11.60 1.69
C SER A 83 32.92 12.17 3.01
N SER A 84 32.02 12.45 3.96
CA SER A 84 32.38 12.87 5.34
C SER A 84 32.72 11.73 6.28
N GLY A 85 32.55 10.45 5.85
CA GLY A 85 32.76 9.28 6.68
C GLY A 85 31.59 8.96 7.66
N LEU A 86 30.51 9.75 7.63
CA LEU A 86 29.33 9.53 8.47
C LEU A 86 28.51 8.30 8.04
N ALA A 87 28.51 7.98 6.74
CA ALA A 87 27.91 6.78 6.19
C ALA A 87 28.94 5.97 5.39
N VAL A 88 29.29 4.79 5.85
CA VAL A 88 30.27 3.91 5.20
C VAL A 88 29.66 2.54 4.98
N LYS A 89 29.99 1.91 3.86
CA LYS A 89 29.54 0.58 3.51
C LYS A 89 30.04 -0.45 4.51
N ARG A 90 29.16 -1.28 5.05
CA ARG A 90 29.46 -2.34 5.99
C ARG A 90 29.19 -3.70 5.38
N ARG A 91 30.01 -4.68 5.69
CA ARG A 91 29.78 -6.07 5.28
C ARG A 91 28.52 -6.63 5.93
N SER A 92 27.91 -7.62 5.33
CA SER A 92 26.67 -8.24 5.84
C SER A 92 26.86 -8.97 7.19
N ASP A 93 28.09 -9.35 7.52
CA ASP A 93 28.48 -9.96 8.79
C ASP A 93 28.84 -8.92 9.87
N GLU A 94 28.86 -7.64 9.54
CA GLU A 94 29.11 -6.55 10.45
C GLU A 94 27.79 -5.90 10.93
N PRO A 95 27.77 -5.24 12.11
CA PRO A 95 26.62 -4.46 12.53
C PRO A 95 26.23 -3.41 11.48
N ALA A 96 24.93 -3.30 11.19
CA ALA A 96 24.37 -2.41 10.17
C ALA A 96 24.40 -0.91 10.55
N TRP A 97 25.51 -0.42 11.10
CA TRP A 97 25.67 0.98 11.43
C TRP A 97 26.66 1.69 10.51
N PRO A 98 26.39 2.90 10.05
CA PRO A 98 25.14 3.68 10.25
C PRO A 98 23.98 3.10 9.43
N ARG A 99 22.75 3.44 9.83
CA ARG A 99 21.52 3.10 9.09
C ARG A 99 20.96 4.33 8.42
N VAL A 100 20.39 4.14 7.24
CA VAL A 100 19.72 5.21 6.50
C VAL A 100 18.27 4.84 6.27
N VAL A 101 17.36 5.67 6.77
CA VAL A 101 15.92 5.51 6.57
C VAL A 101 15.49 6.48 5.47
N VAL A 102 14.78 5.96 4.47
CA VAL A 102 14.37 6.71 3.27
C VAL A 102 12.86 6.62 3.11
N GLU A 103 12.22 7.76 2.87
CA GLU A 103 10.79 7.84 2.57
C GLU A 103 10.50 7.59 1.08
N LYS A 104 9.26 7.24 0.78
CA LYS A 104 8.79 7.20 -0.61
C LYS A 104 8.73 8.62 -1.21
N PRO A 105 8.85 8.76 -2.53
CA PRO A 105 8.98 7.72 -3.56
C PRO A 105 10.43 7.24 -3.78
N PHE A 106 10.56 5.96 -4.18
CA PHE A 106 11.84 5.35 -4.57
C PHE A 106 11.94 5.34 -6.09
N GLY A 107 12.29 6.51 -6.66
CA GLY A 107 12.15 6.77 -8.08
C GLY A 107 10.72 7.18 -8.48
N HIS A 108 10.56 7.60 -9.73
CA HIS A 108 9.27 7.96 -10.35
C HIS A 108 8.95 7.09 -11.59
N ASP A 109 9.91 6.26 -11.99
CA ASP A 109 9.85 5.20 -13.01
C ASP A 109 10.94 4.15 -12.73
N LEU A 110 10.95 3.07 -13.52
CA LEU A 110 11.96 2.01 -13.37
C LEU A 110 13.38 2.55 -13.51
N LYS A 111 13.64 3.41 -14.49
CA LYS A 111 14.98 3.93 -14.77
C LYS A 111 15.52 4.75 -13.59
N SER A 112 14.74 5.65 -13.08
CA SER A 112 15.11 6.49 -11.92
C SER A 112 15.26 5.67 -10.65
N ALA A 113 14.44 4.63 -10.46
CA ALA A 113 14.55 3.71 -9.34
C ALA A 113 15.88 2.93 -9.39
N LEU A 114 16.25 2.38 -10.55
CA LEU A 114 17.53 1.68 -10.75
C LEU A 114 18.73 2.59 -10.51
N VAL A 115 18.71 3.82 -11.04
CA VAL A 115 19.78 4.81 -10.81
C VAL A 115 19.90 5.18 -9.33
N LEU A 116 18.78 5.38 -8.66
CA LEU A 116 18.76 5.68 -7.23
C LEU A 116 19.36 4.51 -6.42
N ASP A 117 18.94 3.29 -6.74
CA ASP A 117 19.39 2.09 -6.05
C ASP A 117 20.88 1.82 -6.26
N GLU A 118 21.37 1.91 -7.49
CA GLU A 118 22.80 1.79 -7.83
C GLU A 118 23.67 2.75 -7.01
N LYS A 119 23.26 4.02 -6.94
CA LYS A 119 23.99 5.05 -6.20
C LYS A 119 23.93 4.85 -4.68
N ILE A 120 22.78 4.42 -4.15
CA ILE A 120 22.68 4.06 -2.73
C ILE A 120 23.61 2.88 -2.43
N HIS A 121 23.60 1.84 -3.28
CA HIS A 121 24.42 0.65 -3.09
C HIS A 121 25.91 0.86 -3.37
N ALA A 122 26.30 1.94 -4.04
CA ALA A 122 27.70 2.35 -4.11
C ALA A 122 28.25 2.74 -2.72
N VAL A 123 27.39 3.29 -1.86
CA VAL A 123 27.74 3.88 -0.54
C VAL A 123 27.39 2.94 0.62
N LEU A 124 26.27 2.24 0.55
CA LEU A 124 25.69 1.43 1.61
C LEU A 124 25.37 0.03 1.11
N ASN A 125 25.32 -0.95 2.00
CA ASN A 125 24.71 -2.25 1.69
C ASN A 125 23.22 -2.27 2.05
N GLU A 126 22.46 -3.19 1.44
CA GLU A 126 21.01 -3.29 1.60
C GLU A 126 20.57 -3.37 3.06
N HIS A 127 21.29 -4.08 3.92
CA HIS A 127 20.98 -4.21 5.34
C HIS A 127 21.16 -2.92 6.15
N GLN A 128 21.76 -1.87 5.56
CA GLN A 128 21.89 -0.53 6.14
C GLN A 128 20.78 0.42 5.68
N VAL A 129 19.95 0.02 4.69
CA VAL A 129 18.94 0.88 4.05
C VAL A 129 17.52 0.44 4.42
N TYR A 130 16.77 1.35 5.00
CA TYR A 130 15.40 1.12 5.50
C TYR A 130 14.43 1.96 4.68
N ARG A 131 13.86 1.37 3.60
CA ARG A 131 12.89 2.05 2.72
C ARG A 131 11.50 1.93 3.33
N ILE A 132 10.94 3.04 3.79
CA ILE A 132 9.63 3.08 4.45
C ILE A 132 8.51 2.87 3.43
N ASP A 133 7.73 1.81 3.64
CA ASP A 133 6.35 1.70 3.18
C ASP A 133 5.46 1.61 4.43
N HIS A 134 4.78 2.69 4.78
CA HIS A 134 4.02 2.78 6.02
C HIS A 134 2.86 1.76 6.12
N TYR A 135 2.42 1.17 5.01
CA TYR A 135 1.44 0.07 5.04
C TYR A 135 2.00 -1.17 5.74
N LEU A 136 3.27 -1.47 5.56
CA LEU A 136 3.91 -2.61 6.24
C LEU A 136 3.98 -2.42 7.77
N GLY A 137 4.02 -1.17 8.23
CA GLY A 137 3.99 -0.84 9.66
C GLY A 137 2.60 -0.95 10.32
N LYS A 138 1.51 -1.11 9.54
CA LYS A 138 0.15 -1.24 10.08
C LYS A 138 -0.05 -2.61 10.71
N GLU A 139 -0.56 -2.69 11.93
CA GLU A 139 -0.83 -3.94 12.65
C GLU A 139 -1.75 -4.88 11.83
N THR A 140 -2.78 -4.33 11.20
CA THR A 140 -3.70 -5.10 10.34
C THR A 140 -3.03 -5.70 9.11
N VAL A 141 -1.99 -5.06 8.58
CA VAL A 141 -1.20 -5.59 7.46
C VAL A 141 -0.25 -6.67 7.93
N GLN A 142 0.42 -6.48 9.07
CA GLN A 142 1.27 -7.51 9.69
C GLN A 142 0.44 -8.76 10.06
N ASN A 143 -0.80 -8.56 10.49
CA ASN A 143 -1.70 -9.65 10.84
C ASN A 143 -2.08 -10.56 9.66
N ILE A 144 -1.91 -10.14 8.41
CA ILE A 144 -2.16 -11.00 7.25
C ILE A 144 -1.32 -12.29 7.33
N MET A 145 -0.05 -12.17 7.69
CA MET A 145 0.85 -13.31 7.87
C MET A 145 0.42 -14.19 9.05
N CYS A 146 0.11 -13.57 10.21
CA CYS A 146 -0.35 -14.29 11.39
C CYS A 146 -1.67 -15.02 11.09
N PHE A 147 -2.63 -14.35 10.46
CA PHE A 147 -3.90 -14.93 10.08
C PHE A 147 -3.73 -16.15 9.16
N ARG A 148 -2.90 -16.04 8.14
CA ARG A 148 -2.67 -17.13 7.19
C ARG A 148 -1.89 -18.29 7.82
N PHE A 149 -0.76 -18.02 8.44
CA PHE A 149 0.23 -19.03 8.77
C PHE A 149 0.13 -19.59 10.21
N ALA A 150 -0.54 -18.88 11.11
CA ALA A 150 -0.78 -19.39 12.47
C ALA A 150 -2.10 -20.19 12.59
N ASN A 151 -2.95 -20.22 11.54
CA ASN A 151 -4.25 -20.86 11.58
C ASN A 151 -4.35 -21.97 10.52
N SER A 152 -4.31 -23.21 10.96
CA SER A 152 -4.30 -24.40 10.10
C SER A 152 -5.55 -24.58 9.20
N ILE A 153 -6.62 -23.85 9.47
CA ILE A 153 -7.86 -23.94 8.67
C ILE A 153 -7.84 -23.05 7.42
N PHE A 154 -7.01 -22.00 7.37
CA PHE A 154 -7.01 -21.05 6.25
C PHE A 154 -5.99 -21.40 5.17
N GLU A 155 -4.75 -21.68 5.54
CA GLU A 155 -3.66 -21.89 4.56
C GLU A 155 -3.93 -23.03 3.56
N PRO A 156 -4.53 -24.20 3.94
CA PRO A 156 -4.90 -25.23 2.98
C PRO A 156 -5.92 -24.79 1.93
N LEU A 157 -6.74 -23.79 2.24
CA LEU A 157 -7.74 -23.21 1.34
C LEU A 157 -7.19 -22.03 0.50
N TRP A 158 -5.96 -21.60 0.78
CA TRP A 158 -5.37 -20.37 0.22
C TRP A 158 -4.69 -20.62 -1.13
N ASN A 159 -5.46 -21.11 -2.10
CA ASN A 159 -4.97 -21.47 -3.42
C ASN A 159 -6.10 -21.52 -4.47
N ASN A 160 -5.73 -21.73 -5.72
CA ASN A 160 -6.63 -21.75 -6.87
C ASN A 160 -7.67 -22.89 -6.88
N ASN A 161 -7.58 -23.88 -6.00
CA ASN A 161 -8.65 -24.88 -5.88
C ASN A 161 -9.90 -24.32 -5.19
N TYR A 162 -9.71 -23.36 -4.26
CA TYR A 162 -10.77 -22.83 -3.40
C TYR A 162 -11.07 -21.37 -3.60
N ILE A 163 -10.07 -20.56 -3.98
CA ILE A 163 -10.22 -19.11 -4.19
C ILE A 163 -10.62 -18.87 -5.66
N ASP A 164 -11.66 -18.05 -5.83
CA ASP A 164 -12.18 -17.64 -7.11
C ASP A 164 -11.45 -16.39 -7.61
N HIS A 165 -11.41 -15.34 -6.80
CA HIS A 165 -10.66 -14.11 -7.07
C HIS A 165 -10.34 -13.35 -5.77
N VAL A 166 -9.43 -12.39 -5.88
CA VAL A 166 -9.07 -11.48 -4.79
C VAL A 166 -9.33 -10.05 -5.22
N GLN A 167 -9.89 -9.23 -4.32
CA GLN A 167 -10.07 -7.79 -4.54
C GLN A 167 -9.30 -7.01 -3.46
N ILE A 168 -8.51 -6.03 -3.86
CA ILE A 168 -7.83 -5.10 -2.96
C ILE A 168 -8.30 -3.69 -3.32
N THR A 169 -9.00 -3.06 -2.41
CA THR A 169 -9.52 -1.70 -2.59
C THR A 169 -8.88 -0.76 -1.60
N ASN A 170 -8.32 0.34 -2.11
CA ASN A 170 -7.97 1.51 -1.33
C ASN A 170 -8.79 2.69 -1.87
N ALA A 171 -9.70 3.20 -1.08
CA ALA A 171 -10.57 4.30 -1.42
C ALA A 171 -10.38 5.46 -0.43
N GLU A 172 -10.25 6.66 -0.96
CA GLU A 172 -10.10 7.90 -0.20
C GLU A 172 -11.24 8.86 -0.54
N THR A 173 -11.83 9.48 0.50
CA THR A 173 -12.85 10.53 0.33
C THR A 173 -12.23 11.89 0.09
N LEU A 174 -10.97 12.07 0.46
CA LEU A 174 -10.21 13.31 0.24
C LEU A 174 -9.77 13.44 -1.22
N GLY A 175 -9.62 14.67 -1.70
CA GLY A 175 -8.99 15.02 -2.97
C GLY A 175 -7.47 15.07 -2.87
N VAL A 176 -6.84 15.89 -3.71
CA VAL A 176 -5.39 16.12 -3.64
C VAL A 176 -5.03 17.26 -2.69
N GLU A 177 -5.98 18.12 -2.38
CA GLU A 177 -5.85 19.26 -1.47
C GLU A 177 -4.60 20.11 -1.81
N GLU A 178 -3.79 20.48 -0.84
CA GLU A 178 -2.55 21.25 -1.06
C GLU A 178 -1.44 20.51 -1.84
N ARG A 179 -1.64 19.22 -2.13
CA ARG A 179 -0.66 18.33 -2.76
C ARG A 179 -0.81 18.22 -4.28
N GLY A 180 -1.55 19.13 -4.94
CA GLY A 180 -1.80 19.09 -6.39
C GLY A 180 -0.52 18.94 -7.21
N ALA A 181 0.52 19.76 -6.97
CA ALA A 181 1.79 19.67 -7.69
C ALA A 181 2.49 18.31 -7.55
N TYR A 182 2.48 17.70 -6.37
CA TYR A 182 3.02 16.35 -6.17
C TYR A 182 2.21 15.31 -6.94
N TYR A 183 0.88 15.47 -6.89
CA TYR A 183 -0.02 14.49 -7.50
C TYR A 183 0.00 14.51 -9.03
N GLU A 184 0.29 15.67 -9.62
CA GLU A 184 0.53 15.80 -11.07
C GLU A 184 1.69 14.91 -11.57
N GLU A 185 2.71 14.70 -10.74
CA GLU A 185 3.84 13.83 -11.06
C GLU A 185 3.57 12.36 -10.74
N ALA A 186 2.78 12.10 -9.69
CA ALA A 186 2.59 10.75 -9.15
C ALA A 186 1.38 10.03 -9.75
N GLY A 187 0.19 10.64 -9.71
CA GLY A 187 -1.06 9.97 -10.01
C GLY A 187 -1.38 8.83 -9.03
N ALA A 188 -2.54 8.22 -9.18
CA ALA A 188 -2.99 7.11 -8.31
C ALA A 188 -2.14 5.84 -8.48
N LEU A 189 -1.65 5.58 -9.68
CA LEU A 189 -0.87 4.39 -10.00
C LEU A 189 0.46 4.36 -9.23
N LYS A 190 1.22 5.45 -9.29
CA LYS A 190 2.54 5.53 -8.64
C LYS A 190 2.43 5.85 -7.16
N ASP A 191 1.42 6.67 -6.73
CA ASP A 191 1.26 7.02 -5.32
C ASP A 191 0.81 5.84 -4.47
N MET A 192 -0.08 4.98 -4.98
CA MET A 192 -0.71 3.93 -4.18
C MET A 192 -0.46 2.51 -4.69
N ILE A 193 -0.55 2.26 -5.99
CA ILE A 193 -0.49 0.89 -6.51
C ILE A 193 0.94 0.37 -6.53
N GLN A 194 1.88 1.14 -7.04
CA GLN A 194 3.28 0.74 -7.24
C GLN A 194 3.97 0.30 -5.93
N ASN A 195 3.53 0.82 -4.82
CA ASN A 195 4.09 0.57 -3.49
C ASN A 195 3.10 -0.20 -2.60
N HIS A 196 2.21 0.51 -1.92
CA HIS A 196 1.34 -0.03 -0.87
C HIS A 196 0.50 -1.23 -1.32
N LEU A 197 -0.19 -1.11 -2.48
CA LEU A 197 -1.08 -2.18 -2.92
C LEU A 197 -0.30 -3.39 -3.44
N MET A 198 0.86 -3.19 -4.07
CA MET A 198 1.74 -4.29 -4.43
C MET A 198 2.30 -5.03 -3.21
N GLN A 199 2.55 -4.35 -2.08
CA GLN A 199 2.89 -5.00 -0.82
C GLN A 199 1.72 -5.86 -0.31
N LEU A 200 0.48 -5.35 -0.37
CA LEU A 200 -0.69 -6.12 0.01
C LEU A 200 -0.89 -7.35 -0.89
N VAL A 201 -0.72 -7.20 -2.21
CA VAL A 201 -0.74 -8.34 -3.16
C VAL A 201 0.30 -9.38 -2.75
N ALA A 202 1.52 -8.95 -2.47
CA ALA A 202 2.60 -9.86 -2.09
C ALA A 202 2.31 -10.61 -0.79
N LEU A 203 1.84 -9.93 0.26
CA LEU A 203 1.49 -10.55 1.55
C LEU A 203 0.31 -11.54 1.45
N VAL A 204 -0.67 -11.23 0.60
CA VAL A 204 -1.79 -12.13 0.35
C VAL A 204 -1.36 -13.35 -0.44
N ALA A 205 -0.45 -13.19 -1.40
CA ALA A 205 -0.14 -14.23 -2.38
C ALA A 205 1.14 -15.04 -2.07
N MET A 206 1.98 -14.62 -1.12
CA MET A 206 3.26 -15.29 -0.81
C MET A 206 3.09 -16.70 -0.27
N GLU A 207 4.11 -17.52 -0.46
CA GLU A 207 4.24 -18.81 0.23
C GLU A 207 4.61 -18.60 1.70
N PRO A 208 4.31 -19.55 2.59
CA PRO A 208 4.83 -19.51 3.95
C PRO A 208 6.36 -19.44 3.93
N PRO A 209 6.99 -18.43 4.55
CA PRO A 209 8.44 -18.38 4.63
C PRO A 209 8.95 -19.51 5.55
N ASN A 210 10.15 -20.00 5.29
CA ASN A 210 10.77 -21.05 6.11
C ASN A 210 11.16 -20.59 7.52
N SER A 211 11.19 -19.27 7.75
CA SER A 211 11.42 -18.65 9.04
C SER A 211 10.85 -17.22 9.04
N LEU A 212 10.68 -16.63 10.23
CA LEU A 212 10.28 -15.24 10.38
C LEU A 212 11.44 -14.25 10.25
N SER A 213 12.60 -14.68 9.72
CA SER A 213 13.69 -13.76 9.43
C SER A 213 13.28 -12.77 8.35
N ALA A 214 13.85 -11.57 8.42
CA ALA A 214 13.57 -10.50 7.45
C ALA A 214 13.84 -10.95 6.01
N GLU A 215 14.95 -11.65 5.77
CA GLU A 215 15.31 -12.12 4.42
C GLU A 215 14.29 -13.13 3.89
N ALA A 216 13.97 -14.18 4.68
CA ALA A 216 13.00 -15.20 4.25
C ALA A 216 11.64 -14.59 3.90
N THR A 217 11.17 -13.65 4.71
CA THR A 217 9.89 -12.96 4.46
C THR A 217 9.95 -12.07 3.22
N ARG A 218 11.03 -11.30 3.05
CA ARG A 218 11.21 -10.41 1.91
C ARG A 218 11.41 -11.18 0.61
N ASP A 219 12.08 -12.34 0.65
CA ASP A 219 12.25 -13.23 -0.50
C ASP A 219 10.90 -13.74 -1.01
N GLU A 220 10.03 -14.23 -0.12
CA GLU A 220 8.71 -14.73 -0.54
C GLU A 220 7.82 -13.60 -1.09
N ARG A 221 7.87 -12.38 -0.52
CA ARG A 221 7.17 -11.22 -1.09
C ARG A 221 7.65 -10.90 -2.51
N THR A 222 8.96 -10.81 -2.72
CA THR A 222 9.54 -10.49 -4.03
C THR A 222 9.25 -11.59 -5.06
N LYS A 223 9.27 -12.84 -4.63
CA LYS A 223 8.95 -14.00 -5.47
C LYS A 223 7.53 -13.94 -6.05
N VAL A 224 6.56 -13.42 -5.27
CA VAL A 224 5.21 -13.17 -5.80
C VAL A 224 5.24 -12.21 -6.97
N LEU A 225 5.86 -11.03 -6.80
CA LEU A 225 5.89 -10.02 -7.86
C LEU A 225 6.60 -10.53 -9.13
N LYS A 226 7.65 -11.33 -8.96
CA LYS A 226 8.35 -11.97 -10.09
C LYS A 226 7.45 -12.97 -10.83
N ALA A 227 6.44 -13.53 -10.16
CA ALA A 227 5.47 -14.44 -10.75
C ALA A 227 4.23 -13.71 -11.33
N VAL A 228 4.05 -12.42 -11.09
CA VAL A 228 2.98 -11.65 -11.73
C VAL A 228 3.24 -11.60 -13.24
N ARG A 229 2.21 -11.97 -14.01
CA ARG A 229 2.27 -11.92 -15.47
C ARG A 229 2.52 -10.49 -15.94
N ARG A 230 3.53 -10.30 -16.78
CA ARG A 230 3.85 -8.99 -17.35
C ARG A 230 2.73 -8.51 -18.26
N PHE A 231 2.40 -7.23 -18.17
CA PHE A 231 1.45 -6.62 -19.07
C PHE A 231 2.00 -6.60 -20.51
N ASP A 232 1.17 -7.01 -21.46
CA ASP A 232 1.45 -6.81 -22.87
C ASP A 232 1.26 -5.31 -23.19
N PRO A 233 2.29 -4.58 -23.64
CA PRO A 233 2.19 -3.15 -23.95
C PRO A 233 1.08 -2.82 -24.97
N ASN A 234 0.73 -3.78 -25.84
CA ASN A 234 -0.32 -3.59 -26.85
C ASN A 234 -1.73 -3.87 -26.33
N LYS A 235 -1.87 -4.36 -25.09
CA LYS A 235 -3.16 -4.76 -24.50
C LYS A 235 -3.38 -4.15 -23.11
N VAL A 236 -2.70 -3.05 -22.80
CA VAL A 236 -2.77 -2.41 -21.45
C VAL A 236 -4.23 -2.13 -21.07
N ASP A 237 -5.06 -1.62 -21.99
CA ASP A 237 -6.47 -1.31 -21.75
C ASP A 237 -7.36 -2.53 -21.48
N SER A 238 -6.83 -3.76 -21.58
CA SER A 238 -7.52 -5.00 -21.16
C SER A 238 -7.27 -5.35 -19.69
N TYR A 239 -6.27 -4.72 -19.07
CA TYR A 239 -5.81 -5.03 -17.70
C TYR A 239 -5.79 -3.83 -16.77
N ALA A 240 -5.80 -2.61 -17.32
CA ALA A 240 -5.63 -1.38 -16.58
C ALA A 240 -6.66 -0.32 -16.98
N VAL A 241 -7.25 0.32 -15.97
CA VAL A 241 -8.21 1.41 -16.12
C VAL A 241 -7.73 2.59 -15.29
N ARG A 242 -7.83 3.79 -15.86
CA ARG A 242 -7.57 5.06 -15.20
C ARG A 242 -8.80 5.94 -15.13
N GLY A 243 -8.86 6.80 -14.14
CA GLY A 243 -9.93 7.77 -14.00
C GLY A 243 -9.46 9.08 -13.40
N GLN A 244 -10.23 10.13 -13.64
CA GLN A 244 -10.02 11.45 -13.04
C GLN A 244 -11.36 11.97 -12.54
N TYR A 245 -11.42 12.45 -11.28
CA TYR A 245 -12.69 12.91 -10.70
C TYR A 245 -13.15 14.25 -11.26
N ASP A 246 -14.45 14.32 -11.49
CA ASP A 246 -15.20 15.54 -11.75
C ASP A 246 -15.78 16.10 -10.44
N ALA A 247 -16.43 17.24 -10.51
CA ALA A 247 -17.19 17.80 -9.41
C ALA A 247 -18.30 16.82 -8.96
N GLY A 248 -18.71 16.92 -7.71
CA GLY A 248 -19.76 16.08 -7.14
C GLY A 248 -19.94 16.33 -5.65
N TYR A 249 -20.41 15.30 -4.92
CA TYR A 249 -20.63 15.39 -3.48
C TYR A 249 -20.00 14.21 -2.76
N VAL A 250 -19.17 14.50 -1.76
CA VAL A 250 -18.53 13.47 -0.91
C VAL A 250 -18.98 13.65 0.53
N LEU A 251 -19.62 12.64 1.10
CA LEU A 251 -20.19 12.70 2.46
C LEU A 251 -21.10 13.93 2.70
N GLY A 252 -21.84 14.36 1.67
CA GLY A 252 -22.75 15.51 1.73
C GLY A 252 -22.10 16.88 1.53
N ASN A 253 -20.78 16.93 1.34
CA ASN A 253 -20.06 18.17 1.05
C ASN A 253 -19.76 18.27 -0.45
N GLU A 254 -19.88 19.48 -1.00
CA GLU A 254 -19.50 19.76 -2.37
C GLU A 254 -18.01 19.54 -2.59
N ALA A 255 -17.64 18.91 -3.70
CA ALA A 255 -16.28 18.62 -4.10
C ALA A 255 -16.02 19.19 -5.50
N ILE A 256 -14.94 19.92 -5.65
CA ILE A 256 -14.50 20.46 -6.94
C ILE A 256 -13.86 19.35 -7.77
N ARG A 257 -13.81 19.53 -9.09
CA ARG A 257 -13.12 18.62 -9.99
C ARG A 257 -11.60 18.73 -9.82
N TYR A 258 -10.88 17.68 -10.23
CA TYR A 258 -9.43 17.60 -10.09
C TYR A 258 -8.69 18.77 -10.73
N ARG A 259 -9.11 19.17 -11.94
CA ARG A 259 -8.48 20.28 -12.71
C ARG A 259 -8.70 21.67 -12.10
N ASP A 260 -9.57 21.78 -11.11
CA ASP A 260 -9.80 23.02 -10.36
C ASP A 260 -9.07 23.04 -9.00
N GLU A 261 -8.41 21.93 -8.63
CA GLU A 261 -7.59 21.89 -7.41
C GLU A 261 -6.35 22.76 -7.53
N GLU A 262 -5.85 23.25 -6.40
CA GLU A 262 -4.69 24.12 -6.37
C GLU A 262 -3.43 23.43 -6.95
N LYS A 263 -2.68 24.12 -7.80
CA LYS A 263 -1.46 23.66 -8.46
C LYS A 263 -1.66 22.44 -9.41
N VAL A 264 -2.86 22.25 -9.89
CA VAL A 264 -3.19 21.27 -10.95
C VAL A 264 -3.35 22.01 -12.27
N ALA A 265 -2.83 21.41 -13.35
CA ALA A 265 -2.99 21.97 -14.70
C ALA A 265 -4.45 21.82 -15.17
N SER A 266 -5.01 22.87 -15.80
CA SER A 266 -6.40 22.87 -16.29
C SER A 266 -6.68 21.83 -17.37
N ASP A 267 -5.66 21.32 -18.05
CA ASP A 267 -5.69 20.29 -19.06
C ASP A 267 -5.02 18.98 -18.60
N SER A 268 -4.81 18.82 -17.29
CA SER A 268 -4.14 17.65 -16.70
C SER A 268 -4.77 16.33 -17.17
N ASN A 269 -3.91 15.38 -17.52
CA ASN A 269 -4.25 14.00 -17.82
C ASN A 269 -3.77 13.02 -16.75
N THR A 270 -3.44 13.52 -15.57
CA THR A 270 -3.04 12.70 -14.43
C THR A 270 -4.26 11.98 -13.86
N GLU A 271 -4.12 10.70 -13.65
CA GLU A 271 -5.18 9.86 -13.09
C GLU A 271 -5.28 10.02 -11.57
N THR A 272 -6.53 10.16 -11.07
CA THR A 272 -6.86 10.18 -9.65
C THR A 272 -7.50 8.88 -9.18
N PHE A 273 -7.70 7.96 -10.11
CA PHE A 273 -8.17 6.59 -9.92
C PHE A 273 -7.41 5.67 -10.85
N ALA A 274 -7.02 4.51 -10.33
CA ALA A 274 -6.45 3.44 -11.12
C ALA A 274 -7.01 2.09 -10.66
N ALA A 275 -7.31 1.20 -11.61
CA ALA A 275 -7.67 -0.18 -11.34
C ALA A 275 -6.91 -1.12 -12.26
N LEU A 276 -6.39 -2.22 -11.71
CA LEU A 276 -5.63 -3.22 -12.43
C LEU A 276 -6.18 -4.62 -12.17
N LYS A 277 -6.12 -5.47 -13.18
CA LYS A 277 -6.28 -6.91 -13.09
C LYS A 277 -4.89 -7.56 -13.21
N LEU A 278 -4.45 -8.24 -12.17
CA LEU A 278 -3.20 -8.99 -12.12
C LEU A 278 -3.49 -10.50 -12.22
N GLU A 279 -2.59 -11.21 -12.86
CA GLU A 279 -2.56 -12.68 -12.91
C GLU A 279 -1.19 -13.15 -12.40
N ILE A 280 -1.18 -14.16 -11.51
CA ILE A 280 0.04 -14.67 -10.89
C ILE A 280 0.31 -16.08 -11.43
N ASP A 281 1.39 -16.22 -12.20
CA ASP A 281 1.75 -17.45 -12.89
C ASP A 281 2.59 -18.37 -12.00
N ASN A 282 1.94 -18.94 -11.00
CA ASN A 282 2.50 -19.99 -10.15
C ASN A 282 1.45 -21.05 -9.83
N TRP A 283 1.86 -22.18 -9.23
CA TRP A 283 0.97 -23.32 -8.91
C TRP A 283 -0.17 -22.92 -7.96
N ARG A 284 0.08 -21.99 -7.05
CA ARG A 284 -0.92 -21.56 -6.06
C ARG A 284 -2.02 -20.71 -6.68
N TRP A 285 -1.68 -19.83 -7.63
CA TRP A 285 -2.57 -18.77 -8.08
C TRP A 285 -2.96 -18.81 -9.55
N ALA A 286 -2.40 -19.73 -10.34
CA ALA A 286 -2.73 -19.82 -11.76
C ALA A 286 -4.25 -19.90 -11.99
N GLY A 287 -4.78 -18.93 -12.77
CA GLY A 287 -6.21 -18.80 -13.06
C GLY A 287 -7.04 -18.03 -12.02
N VAL A 288 -6.44 -17.52 -10.94
CA VAL A 288 -7.10 -16.64 -9.95
C VAL A 288 -6.74 -15.19 -10.24
N PRO A 289 -7.67 -14.34 -10.69
CA PRO A 289 -7.39 -12.93 -10.90
C PRO A 289 -7.32 -12.16 -9.58
N PHE A 290 -6.40 -11.23 -9.50
CA PHE A 290 -6.29 -10.23 -8.44
C PHE A 290 -6.70 -8.87 -9.01
N TYR A 291 -7.78 -8.31 -8.49
CA TYR A 291 -8.26 -6.99 -8.84
C TYR A 291 -7.82 -6.00 -7.79
N ILE A 292 -7.11 -4.97 -8.19
CA ILE A 292 -6.66 -3.91 -7.30
C ILE A 292 -7.20 -2.57 -7.80
N ARG A 293 -7.66 -1.72 -6.89
CA ARG A 293 -8.06 -0.35 -7.24
C ARG A 293 -7.71 0.63 -6.15
N SER A 294 -7.38 1.83 -6.57
CA SER A 294 -7.21 2.97 -5.66
C SER A 294 -7.76 4.24 -6.31
N GLY A 295 -8.34 5.13 -5.52
CA GLY A 295 -8.84 6.41 -6.04
C GLY A 295 -9.14 7.41 -4.94
N LYS A 296 -9.18 8.69 -5.36
CA LYS A 296 -9.53 9.84 -4.55
C LYS A 296 -10.96 10.30 -4.82
N ARG A 297 -11.55 11.08 -3.90
CA ARG A 297 -12.96 11.55 -3.98
C ARG A 297 -13.95 10.41 -4.21
N LEU A 298 -13.64 9.21 -3.68
CA LEU A 298 -14.56 8.08 -3.72
C LEU A 298 -15.63 8.20 -2.61
N GLU A 299 -16.67 7.37 -2.70
CA GLU A 299 -17.85 7.41 -1.81
C GLU A 299 -17.48 7.22 -0.33
N LYS A 300 -16.46 6.40 -0.05
CA LYS A 300 -16.08 6.03 1.32
C LYS A 300 -14.57 5.89 1.47
N ARG A 301 -14.07 6.29 2.65
CA ARG A 301 -12.66 5.98 3.01
C ARG A 301 -12.57 4.56 3.52
N ILE A 302 -11.84 3.70 2.79
CA ILE A 302 -11.62 2.31 3.18
C ILE A 302 -10.38 1.71 2.50
N THR A 303 -9.66 0.88 3.24
CA THR A 303 -8.70 -0.04 2.67
C THR A 303 -9.04 -1.45 3.14
N GLU A 304 -9.30 -2.35 2.19
CA GLU A 304 -9.61 -3.74 2.50
C GLU A 304 -9.08 -4.71 1.46
N ILE A 305 -8.94 -5.95 1.89
CA ILE A 305 -8.63 -7.12 1.06
C ILE A 305 -9.81 -8.07 1.17
N ALA A 306 -10.48 -8.37 0.07
CA ALA A 306 -11.58 -9.33 0.02
C ALA A 306 -11.16 -10.56 -0.79
N VAL A 307 -11.15 -11.71 -0.13
CA VAL A 307 -10.85 -13.02 -0.73
C VAL A 307 -12.17 -13.73 -0.96
N HIS A 308 -12.52 -13.92 -2.23
CA HIS A 308 -13.73 -14.59 -2.65
C HIS A 308 -13.45 -16.06 -2.91
N PHE A 309 -14.16 -16.93 -2.21
CA PHE A 309 -14.06 -18.36 -2.41
C PHE A 309 -14.96 -18.82 -3.56
N LYS A 310 -14.60 -19.91 -4.18
CA LYS A 310 -15.45 -20.57 -5.20
C LYS A 310 -16.78 -20.99 -4.60
N ALA A 311 -17.82 -20.96 -5.42
CA ALA A 311 -19.11 -21.52 -5.03
C ALA A 311 -18.99 -23.02 -4.75
N PRO A 312 -19.83 -23.59 -3.85
CA PRO A 312 -19.90 -25.03 -3.67
C PRO A 312 -20.13 -25.75 -4.99
N PRO A 313 -19.37 -26.83 -5.30
CA PRO A 313 -19.46 -27.51 -6.59
C PRO A 313 -20.83 -28.16 -6.83
N HIS A 314 -21.54 -28.52 -5.76
CA HIS A 314 -22.88 -29.02 -5.81
C HIS A 314 -23.87 -28.09 -5.12
N LYS A 315 -24.82 -27.56 -5.87
CA LYS A 315 -25.85 -26.62 -5.37
C LYS A 315 -27.02 -27.38 -4.72
N LEU A 316 -26.76 -28.10 -3.63
CA LEU A 316 -27.74 -28.93 -2.96
C LEU A 316 -29.04 -28.19 -2.58
N PHE A 317 -28.92 -26.94 -2.14
CA PHE A 317 -30.05 -26.14 -1.67
C PHE A 317 -30.81 -25.40 -2.78
N SER A 318 -30.27 -25.29 -3.98
CA SER A 318 -30.94 -24.61 -5.11
C SER A 318 -32.04 -25.46 -5.74
N ASN A 319 -31.99 -26.81 -5.62
CA ASN A 319 -32.96 -27.73 -6.21
C ASN A 319 -34.22 -27.92 -5.36
N MET A 320 -34.31 -27.33 -4.17
CA MET A 320 -35.53 -27.45 -3.33
C MET A 320 -36.74 -26.68 -3.86
N ALA A 321 -36.54 -25.84 -4.88
CA ALA A 321 -37.64 -25.13 -5.58
C ALA A 321 -38.68 -26.06 -6.23
N ASN A 322 -38.31 -27.30 -6.56
CA ASN A 322 -39.18 -28.26 -7.25
C ASN A 322 -40.09 -29.10 -6.30
N THR A 323 -40.01 -28.90 -4.99
CA THR A 323 -40.79 -29.69 -4.01
C THR A 323 -42.08 -29.01 -3.56
N GLY A 324 -42.60 -28.03 -4.31
CA GLY A 324 -43.93 -27.41 -4.04
C GLY A 324 -43.96 -26.45 -2.83
N LEU A 325 -42.94 -26.38 -2.03
CA LEU A 325 -42.73 -25.37 -1.00
C LEU A 325 -42.02 -24.17 -1.65
N ARG A 326 -42.67 -23.01 -1.70
CA ARG A 326 -42.08 -21.77 -2.24
C ARG A 326 -40.71 -21.53 -1.60
N SER A 327 -39.67 -21.98 -2.29
CA SER A 327 -38.30 -21.60 -1.97
C SER A 327 -38.14 -20.12 -2.31
N ILE A 328 -38.13 -19.27 -1.32
CA ILE A 328 -37.53 -17.95 -1.45
C ILE A 328 -36.05 -18.24 -1.71
N MET A 329 -35.53 -17.70 -2.82
CA MET A 329 -34.17 -17.97 -3.31
C MET A 329 -33.17 -17.96 -2.14
N ALA A 330 -32.61 -19.11 -1.88
CA ALA A 330 -31.55 -19.24 -0.88
C ALA A 330 -30.38 -18.38 -1.34
N ASP A 331 -29.95 -17.42 -0.54
CA ASP A 331 -28.72 -16.66 -0.77
C ASP A 331 -27.53 -17.61 -0.64
N SER A 332 -27.25 -18.34 -1.72
CA SER A 332 -26.11 -19.24 -1.84
C SER A 332 -24.87 -18.52 -2.32
N SER A 333 -24.74 -17.22 -2.00
CA SER A 333 -23.55 -16.46 -2.34
C SER A 333 -22.28 -17.14 -1.80
N PRO A 334 -21.19 -17.15 -2.58
CA PRO A 334 -19.92 -17.71 -2.13
C PRO A 334 -19.44 -17.08 -0.83
N ASN A 335 -18.63 -17.83 -0.08
CA ASN A 335 -18.00 -17.28 1.10
C ASN A 335 -17.03 -16.15 0.72
N VAL A 336 -16.96 -15.13 1.55
CA VAL A 336 -16.03 -14.00 1.36
C VAL A 336 -15.34 -13.73 2.69
N LEU A 337 -14.02 -13.79 2.69
CA LEU A 337 -13.18 -13.34 3.79
C LEU A 337 -12.70 -11.92 3.48
N VAL A 338 -12.94 -10.99 4.39
CA VAL A 338 -12.53 -9.59 4.27
C VAL A 338 -11.58 -9.23 5.39
N MET A 339 -10.38 -8.79 5.04
CA MET A 339 -9.42 -8.19 5.96
C MET A 339 -9.52 -6.66 5.81
N LYS A 340 -10.08 -6.01 6.81
CA LYS A 340 -10.24 -4.55 6.86
C LYS A 340 -8.99 -3.93 7.44
N ILE A 341 -8.28 -3.14 6.64
CA ILE A 341 -7.02 -2.51 7.03
C ILE A 341 -7.27 -1.18 7.74
N GLN A 342 -8.18 -0.37 7.20
CA GLN A 342 -8.59 0.94 7.77
C GLN A 342 -9.93 1.37 7.17
N PRO A 343 -10.74 2.23 7.88
CA PRO A 343 -10.54 2.69 9.25
C PRO A 343 -10.94 1.63 10.28
N ASP A 344 -11.97 0.81 9.99
CA ASP A 344 -12.55 -0.20 10.89
C ASP A 344 -11.71 -1.48 10.84
N GLN A 345 -10.63 -1.51 11.59
CA GLN A 345 -9.67 -2.61 11.62
C GLN A 345 -10.32 -3.92 12.08
N GLY A 346 -10.17 -4.99 11.26
CA GLY A 346 -10.78 -6.28 11.61
C GLY A 346 -10.79 -7.30 10.48
N ILE A 347 -11.41 -8.44 10.76
CA ILE A 347 -11.61 -9.53 9.82
C ILE A 347 -13.07 -9.93 9.84
N SER A 348 -13.67 -10.10 8.66
CA SER A 348 -15.04 -10.52 8.50
C SER A 348 -15.12 -11.76 7.61
N LEU A 349 -15.90 -12.74 8.00
CA LEU A 349 -16.18 -13.94 7.19
C LEU A 349 -17.68 -14.03 6.90
N LYS A 350 -18.07 -13.90 5.64
CA LYS A 350 -19.44 -14.11 5.17
C LYS A 350 -19.66 -15.60 4.85
N PHE A 351 -20.72 -16.17 5.41
CA PHE A 351 -21.09 -17.57 5.18
C PHE A 351 -22.61 -17.76 5.24
N ALA A 352 -23.10 -18.84 4.63
CA ALA A 352 -24.51 -19.17 4.61
C ALA A 352 -24.90 -20.00 5.85
N THR A 353 -26.04 -19.67 6.45
CA THR A 353 -26.65 -20.40 7.59
C THR A 353 -28.11 -20.67 7.31
N LYS A 354 -28.66 -21.70 7.98
CA LYS A 354 -30.11 -21.96 7.97
C LYS A 354 -30.80 -20.89 8.84
N GLN A 355 -31.78 -20.19 8.29
CA GLN A 355 -32.67 -19.37 9.08
C GLN A 355 -33.54 -20.23 10.02
N PRO A 356 -33.71 -19.86 11.30
CA PRO A 356 -34.63 -20.56 12.20
C PRO A 356 -36.06 -20.64 11.62
N GLY A 357 -36.70 -21.79 11.74
CA GLY A 357 -38.07 -22.02 11.23
C GLY A 357 -38.25 -23.41 10.66
N PRO A 358 -39.50 -23.77 10.26
CA PRO A 358 -39.87 -25.10 9.79
C PRO A 358 -39.32 -25.41 8.39
N THR A 359 -38.96 -24.41 7.61
CA THR A 359 -38.43 -24.55 6.25
C THR A 359 -36.92 -24.38 6.24
N THR A 360 -36.23 -25.03 5.28
CA THR A 360 -34.81 -24.84 5.05
C THR A 360 -34.59 -23.61 4.15
N GLN A 361 -34.44 -22.44 4.78
CA GLN A 361 -34.08 -21.21 4.10
C GLN A 361 -32.64 -20.85 4.47
N LEU A 362 -31.80 -20.58 3.47
CA LEU A 362 -30.45 -20.08 3.70
C LEU A 362 -30.44 -18.55 3.77
N ARG A 363 -29.64 -18.03 4.69
CA ARG A 363 -29.34 -16.61 4.83
C ARG A 363 -27.84 -16.44 4.98
N ALA A 364 -27.28 -15.46 4.27
CA ALA A 364 -25.90 -15.07 4.50
C ALA A 364 -25.78 -14.27 5.80
N LEU A 365 -24.85 -14.68 6.65
CA LEU A 365 -24.46 -13.95 7.86
C LEU A 365 -22.97 -13.64 7.80
N THR A 366 -22.56 -12.63 8.58
CA THR A 366 -21.17 -12.23 8.71
C THR A 366 -20.71 -12.47 10.14
N MET A 367 -19.58 -13.13 10.28
CA MET A 367 -18.84 -13.23 11.53
C MET A 367 -17.75 -12.16 11.50
N ASP A 368 -17.77 -11.24 12.46
CA ASP A 368 -16.85 -10.11 12.52
C ASP A 368 -15.93 -10.22 13.74
N PHE A 369 -14.63 -10.07 13.49
CA PHE A 369 -13.62 -9.78 14.50
C PHE A 369 -13.18 -8.32 14.33
N LYS A 370 -13.19 -7.54 15.41
CA LYS A 370 -12.73 -6.15 15.41
C LYS A 370 -11.58 -5.98 16.39
N TYR A 371 -10.51 -5.31 15.95
CA TYR A 371 -9.32 -5.07 16.78
C TYR A 371 -9.63 -4.27 18.03
N GLY A 372 -10.33 -3.15 17.90
CA GLY A 372 -10.70 -2.30 19.04
C GLY A 372 -11.47 -3.05 20.11
N THR A 373 -12.38 -3.96 19.73
CA THR A 373 -13.13 -4.77 20.70
C THR A 373 -12.27 -5.81 21.41
N ALA A 374 -11.27 -6.39 20.71
CA ALA A 374 -10.46 -7.48 21.23
C ALA A 374 -9.23 -7.01 22.02
N PHE A 375 -8.62 -5.91 21.60
CA PHE A 375 -7.33 -5.44 22.11
C PHE A 375 -7.37 -4.02 22.69
N GLY A 376 -8.51 -3.34 22.64
CA GLY A 376 -8.65 -1.93 22.99
C GLY A 376 -8.38 -0.99 21.82
N ASP A 377 -8.72 0.27 21.99
CA ASP A 377 -8.72 1.25 20.90
C ASP A 377 -7.30 1.80 20.57
N HIS A 378 -6.31 1.53 21.41
CA HIS A 378 -4.94 2.02 21.19
C HIS A 378 -4.14 1.02 20.34
N THR A 379 -3.96 1.34 19.08
CA THR A 379 -3.06 0.61 18.17
C THR A 379 -1.86 1.51 17.85
N PRO A 380 -0.60 1.04 18.04
CA PRO A 380 0.59 1.83 17.67
C PRO A 380 0.52 2.31 16.23
N SER A 381 0.98 3.53 15.97
CA SER A 381 1.03 4.05 14.62
C SER A 381 2.03 3.28 13.77
N ALA A 382 1.80 3.22 12.45
CA ALA A 382 2.72 2.56 11.54
C ALA A 382 4.15 3.14 11.61
N TYR A 383 4.27 4.45 11.78
CA TYR A 383 5.57 5.12 11.90
C TYR A 383 6.27 4.83 13.22
N GLU A 384 5.54 4.76 14.33
CA GLU A 384 6.10 4.36 15.63
C GLU A 384 6.76 2.97 15.52
N ARG A 385 6.06 2.01 14.91
CA ARG A 385 6.58 0.66 14.67
C ARG A 385 7.82 0.68 13.78
N LEU A 386 7.79 1.36 12.64
CA LEU A 386 8.90 1.39 11.69
C LEU A 386 10.13 2.11 12.24
N ILE A 387 9.93 3.20 12.99
CA ILE A 387 11.03 3.89 13.68
C ILE A 387 11.68 2.96 14.71
N LEU A 388 10.88 2.26 15.54
CA LEU A 388 11.38 1.28 16.47
C LEU A 388 12.19 0.17 15.78
N ASP A 389 11.64 -0.40 14.69
CA ASP A 389 12.33 -1.46 13.93
C ASP A 389 13.64 -0.95 13.32
N SER A 390 13.70 0.29 12.85
CA SER A 390 14.96 0.90 12.40
C SER A 390 15.97 1.07 13.53
N LEU A 391 15.51 1.36 14.76
CA LEU A 391 16.35 1.49 15.95
C LEU A 391 16.93 0.15 16.40
N ILE A 392 16.15 -0.91 16.40
CA ILE A 392 16.62 -2.26 16.78
C ILE A 392 17.33 -2.98 15.63
N GLY A 393 17.12 -2.56 14.37
CA GLY A 393 17.77 -3.11 13.19
C GLY A 393 17.02 -4.26 12.55
N ASP A 394 15.72 -4.29 12.68
CA ASP A 394 14.86 -5.25 12.00
C ASP A 394 14.36 -4.68 10.65
N PRO A 395 14.82 -5.19 9.50
CA PRO A 395 14.37 -4.72 8.20
C PRO A 395 13.11 -5.44 7.68
N SER A 396 12.43 -6.26 8.46
CA SER A 396 11.30 -7.11 8.04
C SER A 396 10.15 -6.32 7.42
N LEU A 397 9.85 -5.15 7.97
CA LEU A 397 8.74 -4.27 7.55
C LEU A 397 9.16 -3.18 6.55
N PHE A 398 10.37 -3.27 5.99
CA PHE A 398 10.86 -2.32 5.00
C PHE A 398 10.89 -2.93 3.61
N ALA A 399 10.73 -2.08 2.60
CA ALA A 399 10.82 -2.50 1.21
C ALA A 399 12.27 -2.76 0.82
N ARG A 400 12.55 -3.94 0.22
CA ARG A 400 13.86 -4.28 -0.31
C ARG A 400 13.99 -3.77 -1.76
N SER A 401 15.18 -3.44 -2.20
CA SER A 401 15.42 -2.87 -3.53
C SER A 401 14.84 -3.71 -4.66
N ASP A 402 15.03 -5.02 -4.64
CA ASP A 402 14.54 -5.93 -5.68
C ASP A 402 13.00 -5.99 -5.77
N PHE A 403 12.29 -5.78 -4.65
CA PHE A 403 10.83 -5.63 -4.64
C PHE A 403 10.41 -4.34 -5.34
N VAL A 404 11.07 -3.22 -5.01
CA VAL A 404 10.79 -1.90 -5.60
C VAL A 404 11.03 -1.93 -7.10
N GLU A 405 12.17 -2.46 -7.55
CA GLU A 405 12.52 -2.59 -8.96
C GLU A 405 11.54 -3.49 -9.72
N THR A 406 11.19 -4.65 -9.13
CA THR A 406 10.23 -5.57 -9.74
C THR A 406 8.85 -4.91 -9.88
N SER A 407 8.39 -4.19 -8.86
CA SER A 407 7.13 -3.45 -8.90
C SER A 407 7.12 -2.39 -10.01
N TRP A 408 8.16 -1.57 -10.13
CA TRP A 408 8.30 -0.62 -11.24
C TRP A 408 8.32 -1.31 -12.60
N SER A 409 9.09 -2.41 -12.73
CA SER A 409 9.18 -3.17 -13.99
C SER A 409 7.82 -3.74 -14.43
N LEU A 410 6.99 -4.18 -13.49
CA LEU A 410 5.64 -4.65 -13.78
C LEU A 410 4.73 -3.54 -14.32
N LEU A 411 4.81 -2.35 -13.74
CA LEU A 411 3.92 -1.24 -14.07
C LEU A 411 4.43 -0.36 -15.22
N THR A 412 5.70 -0.50 -15.64
CA THR A 412 6.29 0.27 -16.75
C THR A 412 5.40 0.27 -18.01
N PRO A 413 4.85 -0.86 -18.49
CA PRO A 413 3.98 -0.84 -19.68
C PRO A 413 2.74 0.04 -19.50
N VAL A 414 2.17 0.10 -18.30
CA VAL A 414 1.00 0.95 -18.00
C VAL A 414 1.41 2.42 -17.94
N ILE A 415 2.54 2.70 -17.26
CA ILE A 415 3.09 4.06 -17.11
C ILE A 415 3.44 4.68 -18.47
N GLU A 416 3.98 3.90 -19.39
CA GLU A 416 4.36 4.38 -20.72
C GLU A 416 3.15 4.48 -21.67
N HIS A 417 2.16 3.60 -21.51
CA HIS A 417 0.98 3.58 -22.37
C HIS A 417 0.04 4.76 -22.10
N TRP A 418 -0.27 5.06 -20.85
CA TRP A 418 -1.30 6.04 -20.51
C TRP A 418 -1.03 7.47 -20.99
N PRO A 419 0.20 8.03 -20.94
CA PRO A 419 0.49 9.34 -21.55
C PRO A 419 0.45 9.32 -23.08
N ALA A 420 0.76 8.17 -23.70
CA ALA A 420 0.83 8.05 -25.16
C ALA A 420 -0.54 7.95 -25.85
N VAL A 421 -1.57 7.59 -25.08
CA VAL A 421 -2.93 7.36 -25.61
C VAL A 421 -3.91 8.34 -24.96
N SER A 422 -4.61 9.13 -25.81
CA SER A 422 -5.73 9.95 -25.32
C SER A 422 -6.82 9.02 -24.74
N PRO A 423 -7.44 9.37 -23.60
CA PRO A 423 -8.56 8.61 -23.05
C PRO A 423 -9.75 8.44 -24.02
N GLU A 424 -9.81 9.29 -25.04
CA GLU A 424 -10.85 9.27 -26.08
C GLU A 424 -10.58 8.25 -27.20
N THR A 425 -9.36 7.75 -27.30
CA THR A 425 -8.97 6.85 -28.40
C THR A 425 -9.48 5.45 -28.12
N LYS A 426 -10.36 4.93 -28.99
CA LYS A 426 -10.72 3.51 -28.97
C LYS A 426 -9.51 2.71 -29.43
N SER A 427 -9.01 1.82 -28.58
CA SER A 427 -8.04 0.82 -29.03
C SER A 427 -8.73 -0.11 -30.05
N ALA A 428 -8.04 -0.42 -31.14
CA ALA A 428 -8.54 -1.28 -32.21
C ALA A 428 -8.53 -2.79 -31.84
N SER A 429 -8.15 -3.15 -30.59
CA SER A 429 -8.15 -4.55 -30.14
C SER A 429 -9.52 -4.94 -29.59
N ASP A 430 -10.06 -6.08 -30.02
CA ASP A 430 -11.41 -6.59 -29.71
C ASP A 430 -11.78 -6.70 -28.21
N ASN A 431 -10.83 -6.55 -27.29
CA ASN A 431 -11.04 -6.67 -25.84
C ASN A 431 -10.60 -5.44 -25.03
N SER A 432 -10.36 -4.29 -25.66
CA SER A 432 -9.97 -3.09 -24.93
C SER A 432 -11.16 -2.43 -24.24
N ILE A 433 -10.94 -2.00 -23.00
CA ILE A 433 -11.93 -1.29 -22.21
C ILE A 433 -11.88 0.19 -22.58
N VAL A 434 -13.01 0.73 -23.00
CA VAL A 434 -13.15 2.16 -23.33
C VAL A 434 -13.16 2.95 -22.03
N GLN A 435 -12.17 3.82 -21.83
CA GLN A 435 -11.98 4.56 -20.57
C GLN A 435 -12.71 5.90 -20.53
N GLY A 436 -13.06 6.46 -21.68
CA GLY A 436 -13.69 7.79 -21.80
C GLY A 436 -12.72 8.96 -21.55
N PRO A 437 -13.12 10.18 -21.97
CA PRO A 437 -12.33 11.39 -21.73
C PRO A 437 -12.31 11.78 -20.26
N PHE A 438 -11.27 12.48 -19.83
CA PHE A 438 -11.18 13.04 -18.49
C PHE A 438 -11.87 14.41 -18.37
N PRO A 439 -12.55 14.70 -17.23
CA PRO A 439 -12.83 13.78 -16.11
C PRO A 439 -13.87 12.72 -16.49
N ASN A 440 -13.81 11.51 -15.89
CA ASN A 440 -14.66 10.37 -16.25
C ASN A 440 -15.32 9.64 -15.07
N TYR A 441 -15.26 10.21 -13.86
CA TYR A 441 -16.10 9.79 -12.74
C TYR A 441 -16.44 10.97 -11.84
N GLU A 442 -17.64 10.97 -11.30
CA GLU A 442 -18.15 11.98 -10.38
C GLU A 442 -17.54 11.77 -8.98
N ALA A 443 -17.15 12.85 -8.30
CA ALA A 443 -16.75 12.80 -6.89
C ALA A 443 -17.89 12.23 -6.02
N GLY A 444 -17.56 11.29 -5.13
CA GLY A 444 -18.53 10.54 -4.32
C GLY A 444 -19.02 9.25 -4.98
N SER A 445 -18.58 8.92 -6.19
CA SER A 445 -18.83 7.62 -6.83
C SER A 445 -17.74 6.59 -6.50
N TRP A 446 -17.88 5.37 -7.02
CA TRP A 446 -16.87 4.31 -6.87
C TRP A 446 -15.84 4.28 -8.01
N GLY A 447 -15.65 5.36 -8.72
CA GLY A 447 -14.73 5.49 -9.83
C GLY A 447 -15.42 5.35 -11.20
N PRO A 448 -14.63 5.29 -12.30
CA PRO A 448 -15.16 5.25 -13.64
C PRO A 448 -15.87 3.92 -13.94
N GLU A 449 -16.91 3.96 -14.82
CA GLU A 449 -17.66 2.76 -15.26
C GLU A 449 -16.74 1.72 -15.92
N ALA A 450 -15.69 2.16 -16.58
CA ALA A 450 -14.65 1.29 -17.13
C ALA A 450 -14.07 0.31 -16.08
N SER A 451 -14.03 0.70 -14.80
CA SER A 451 -13.60 -0.18 -13.71
C SER A 451 -14.56 -1.34 -13.48
N ASN A 452 -15.88 -1.12 -13.65
CA ASN A 452 -16.88 -2.19 -13.57
C ASN A 452 -16.75 -3.13 -14.78
N THR A 453 -16.45 -2.58 -15.96
CA THR A 453 -16.17 -3.37 -17.17
C THR A 453 -14.94 -4.25 -17.00
N LEU A 454 -13.87 -3.74 -16.37
CA LEU A 454 -12.65 -4.49 -16.10
C LEU A 454 -12.93 -5.78 -15.32
N ILE A 455 -13.58 -5.66 -14.18
CA ILE A 455 -13.89 -6.82 -13.32
C ILE A 455 -15.02 -7.68 -13.93
N GLY A 456 -16.00 -7.04 -14.62
CA GLY A 456 -17.12 -7.71 -15.29
C GLY A 456 -16.69 -8.58 -16.47
N SER A 457 -15.55 -8.29 -17.09
CA SER A 457 -15.00 -9.07 -18.22
C SER A 457 -14.76 -10.55 -17.90
N THR A 458 -14.66 -10.90 -16.63
CA THR A 458 -14.48 -12.27 -16.13
C THR A 458 -15.67 -12.78 -15.33
N GLY A 459 -16.81 -12.06 -15.38
CA GLY A 459 -18.04 -12.44 -14.67
C GLY A 459 -18.09 -12.06 -13.20
N HIS A 460 -17.14 -11.26 -12.71
CA HIS A 460 -17.10 -10.76 -11.34
C HIS A 460 -17.70 -9.36 -11.21
N SER A 461 -17.86 -8.90 -9.98
CA SER A 461 -18.25 -7.52 -9.65
C SER A 461 -17.46 -7.03 -8.45
N TRP A 462 -17.24 -5.71 -8.38
CA TRP A 462 -16.67 -5.13 -7.18
C TRP A 462 -17.57 -5.40 -5.98
N ARG A 463 -16.94 -5.72 -4.86
CA ARG A 463 -17.64 -5.86 -3.60
C ARG A 463 -18.29 -4.51 -3.24
N ILE A 464 -19.55 -4.55 -2.82
CA ILE A 464 -20.26 -3.40 -2.24
C ILE A 464 -19.69 -3.15 -0.84
N LEU A 465 -19.21 -1.93 -0.58
CA LEU A 465 -18.45 -1.53 0.60
C LEU A 465 -19.29 -0.76 1.62
#